data_602bf569efc7e72c2f39f9780c357e95
#
_entry.id   602bf569efc7e72c2f39f9780c357e95
#
_cell.length_a   1.000
_cell.length_b   1.000
_cell.length_c   1.000
_cell.angle_alpha   90.00
_cell.angle_beta   90.00
_cell.angle_gamma   90.00
#
_symmetry.space_group_name_H-M   'P 1'
#
loop_
_entity.id
_entity.type
_entity.pdbx_description
1 polymer ?
#
loop_
_entity_poly.entity_id
_entity_poly.type
_entity_poly.pdbx_seq_one_letter_code
_entity_poly.pdbx_strand_id
1 'polypeptide(L)' 'MYQKYIKCLKREKSFRERVYPNLVARGKMTQFKATQEIELMNEMILHFQALQENITPKQKGLFND' A
#
# COMPACT_ATOMS: atom_id res chain seq x y z
N MET A 1 10.70 -4.83 11.35
CA MET A 1 9.48 -5.07 12.10
C MET A 1 8.23 -4.93 11.24
N TYR A 2 8.11 -3.84 10.49
CA TYR A 2 6.96 -3.64 9.63
C TYR A 2 7.10 -4.32 8.28
N GLN A 3 8.23 -4.95 8.04
CA GLN A 3 8.53 -5.55 6.75
C GLN A 3 7.48 -6.56 6.32
N LYS A 4 7.05 -7.41 7.23
CA LYS A 4 6.07 -8.43 6.88
C LYS A 4 4.70 -7.82 6.56
N TYR A 5 4.36 -6.72 7.22
CA TYR A 5 3.12 -6.03 6.90
C TYR A 5 3.18 -5.40 5.53
N ILE A 6 4.31 -4.78 5.22
CA ILE A 6 4.51 -4.16 3.91
C ILE A 6 4.44 -5.20 2.81
N LYS A 7 5.07 -6.34 3.00
CA LYS A 7 5.03 -7.42 2.02
C LYS A 7 3.60 -7.91 1.79
N CYS A 8 2.87 -8.08 2.87
CA CYS A 8 1.49 -8.55 2.78
C CYS A 8 0.63 -7.54 2.02
N LEU A 9 0.78 -6.26 2.34
CA LEU A 9 0.01 -5.22 1.69
C LEU A 9 0.36 -5.10 0.21
N LYS A 10 1.63 -5.24 -0.14
CA LYS A 10 2.03 -5.18 -1.54
C LYS A 10 1.45 -6.35 -2.33
N ARG A 11 1.43 -7.52 -1.72
CA ARG A 11 0.83 -8.69 -2.37
C ARG A 11 -0.66 -8.49 -2.57
N GLU A 12 -1.33 -7.96 -1.56
CA GLU A 12 -2.75 -7.69 -1.66
C GLU A 12 -3.05 -6.64 -2.72
N LYS A 13 -2.22 -5.60 -2.77
CA LYS A 13 -2.38 -4.56 -3.78
C LYS A 13 -2.25 -5.13 -5.18
N SER A 14 -1.25 -5.97 -5.39
CA SER A 14 -1.04 -6.61 -6.69
C SER A 14 -2.24 -7.47 -7.08
N PHE A 15 -2.79 -8.19 -6.11
CA PHE A 15 -3.96 -9.01 -6.34
C PHE A 15 -5.14 -8.15 -6.81
N ARG A 16 -5.38 -7.04 -6.13
CA ARG A 16 -6.46 -6.14 -6.47
C ARG A 16 -6.27 -5.52 -7.84
N GLU A 17 -5.03 -5.15 -8.16
CA GLU A 17 -4.74 -4.56 -9.47
C GLU A 17 -5.00 -5.55 -10.61
N ARG A 18 -4.90 -6.83 -10.31
CA ARG A 18 -5.16 -7.87 -11.31
C ARG A 18 -6.64 -8.21 -11.41
N VAL A 19 -7.32 -8.23 -10.27
CA VAL A 19 -8.70 -8.72 -10.21
C VAL A 19 -9.73 -7.63 -10.46
N TYR A 20 -9.50 -6.43 -9.94
CA TYR A 20 -10.50 -5.38 -10.00
C TYR A 20 -10.87 -4.95 -11.42
N PRO A 21 -9.94 -4.83 -12.36
CA PRO A 21 -10.33 -4.48 -13.72
C PRO A 21 -11.34 -5.47 -14.31
N ASN A 22 -11.20 -6.74 -13.99
CA ASN A 22 -12.14 -7.75 -14.42
C ASN A 22 -13.52 -7.52 -13.85
N LEU A 23 -13.56 -7.20 -12.55
CA LEU A 23 -14.82 -6.95 -11.87
C LEU A 23 -15.51 -5.72 -12.43
N VAL A 24 -14.72 -4.69 -12.74
CA VAL A 24 -15.28 -3.49 -13.34
C VAL A 24 -15.85 -3.81 -14.71
N ALA A 25 -15.13 -4.57 -15.52
CA ALA A 25 -15.57 -4.93 -16.85
C ALA A 25 -16.86 -5.73 -16.81
N ARG A 26 -17.06 -6.50 -15.75
CA ARG A 26 -18.26 -7.32 -15.62
C ARG A 26 -19.42 -6.58 -14.96
N GLY A 27 -19.22 -5.32 -14.62
CA GLY A 27 -20.25 -4.55 -13.94
C GLY A 27 -20.45 -4.93 -12.48
N LYS A 28 -19.49 -5.65 -11.88
CA LYS A 28 -19.60 -6.06 -10.50
C LYS A 28 -18.98 -5.07 -9.54
N MET A 29 -18.28 -4.08 -10.06
CA MET A 29 -17.61 -3.08 -9.26
C MET A 29 -17.48 -1.84 -10.11
N THR A 30 -17.64 -0.66 -9.49
CA THR A 30 -17.44 0.58 -10.24
C THR A 30 -15.94 0.89 -10.31
N GLN A 31 -15.58 1.62 -11.36
CA GLN A 31 -14.20 2.06 -11.52
C GLN A 31 -13.77 2.93 -10.34
N PHE A 32 -14.68 3.79 -9.89
CA PHE A 32 -14.40 4.66 -8.78
C PHE A 32 -14.02 3.87 -7.53
N LYS A 33 -14.83 2.85 -7.22
CA LYS A 33 -14.57 2.01 -6.06
C LYS A 33 -13.27 1.25 -6.19
N ALA A 34 -13.01 0.71 -7.37
CA ALA A 34 -11.79 -0.03 -7.63
C ALA A 34 -10.56 0.85 -7.40
N THR A 35 -10.60 2.07 -7.93
CA THR A 35 -9.50 3.01 -7.78
C THR A 35 -9.29 3.37 -6.32
N GLN A 36 -10.39 3.65 -5.60
CA GLN A 36 -10.32 3.98 -4.18
C GLN A 36 -9.66 2.88 -3.38
N GLU A 37 -10.06 1.64 -3.61
CA GLU A 37 -9.55 0.51 -2.84
C GLU A 37 -8.06 0.28 -3.09
N ILE A 38 -7.63 0.47 -4.34
CA ILE A 38 -6.22 0.29 -4.66
C ILE A 38 -5.39 1.42 -4.07
N GLU A 39 -5.91 2.65 -4.15
CA GLU A 39 -5.20 3.79 -3.57
C GLU A 39 -5.08 3.66 -2.06
N LEU A 40 -6.10 3.12 -1.41
CA LEU A 40 -6.05 2.91 0.02
C LEU A 40 -4.93 1.95 0.39
N MET A 41 -4.78 0.88 -0.38
CA MET A 41 -3.69 -0.07 -0.15
C MET A 41 -2.33 0.62 -0.30
N ASN A 42 -2.23 1.47 -1.31
CA ASN A 42 -0.97 2.19 -1.52
C ASN A 42 -0.66 3.12 -0.36
N GLU A 43 -1.68 3.81 0.15
CA GLU A 43 -1.50 4.69 1.30
C GLU A 43 -1.03 3.93 2.52
N MET A 44 -1.59 2.75 2.75
CA MET A 44 -1.18 1.94 3.88
C MET A 44 0.26 1.48 3.75
N ILE A 45 0.65 1.10 2.54
CA ILE A 45 2.03 0.69 2.30
C ILE A 45 2.98 1.85 2.61
N LEU A 46 2.67 3.03 2.12
CA LEU A 46 3.51 4.20 2.37
C LEU A 46 3.58 4.53 3.85
N HIS A 47 2.46 4.37 4.54
CA HIS A 47 2.42 4.64 5.97
C HIS A 47 3.37 3.73 6.73
N PHE A 48 3.32 2.43 6.45
CA PHE A 48 4.19 1.50 7.14
C PHE A 48 5.65 1.66 6.73
N GLN A 49 5.89 2.04 5.50
CA GLN A 49 7.26 2.31 5.08
C GLN A 49 7.83 3.52 5.82
N ALA A 50 7.01 4.54 6.01
CA ALA A 50 7.45 5.71 6.77
C ALA A 50 7.74 5.36 8.21
N LEU A 51 6.88 4.54 8.82
CA LEU A 51 7.10 4.11 10.20
C LEU A 51 8.39 3.31 10.32
N GLN A 52 8.64 2.45 9.36
CA GLN A 52 9.84 1.63 9.38
C GLN A 52 11.10 2.48 9.29
N GLU A 53 11.07 3.49 8.45
CA GLU A 53 12.21 4.38 8.31
C GLU A 53 12.46 5.19 9.57
N ASN A 54 11.40 5.56 10.26
CA ASN A 54 11.53 6.38 11.44
C ASN A 54 12.21 5.70 12.61
N ILE A 55 12.26 4.36 12.58
CA ILE A 55 12.89 3.65 13.69
C ILE A 55 14.29 3.17 13.36
N THR A 56 14.84 3.58 12.22
CA THR A 56 16.21 3.21 11.89
C THR A 56 17.17 4.25 12.43
N PRO A 57 18.39 3.84 12.81
CA PRO A 57 19.38 4.80 13.29
C PRO A 57 19.72 5.88 12.28
N LYS A 58 19.67 5.53 11.03
CA LYS A 58 19.93 6.49 9.96
C LYS A 58 18.95 7.63 10.00
N GLN A 59 17.72 7.32 10.33
CA GLN A 59 16.68 8.32 10.40
C GLN A 59 16.97 9.34 11.49
N LYS A 60 17.51 8.87 12.59
CA LYS A 60 17.89 9.77 13.67
C LYS A 60 18.94 10.76 13.23
N GLY A 61 19.88 10.28 12.45
CA GLY A 61 20.91 11.16 11.95
C GLY A 61 20.34 12.30 11.15
N LEU A 62 19.32 12.02 10.37
CA LEU A 62 18.70 13.05 9.56
C LEU A 62 18.09 14.14 10.41
N PHE A 63 17.51 13.78 11.51
CA PHE A 63 16.86 14.77 12.35
C PHE A 63 17.88 15.68 13.03
N ASN A 64 19.07 15.18 13.22
CA ASN A 64 20.08 15.96 13.90
C ASN A 64 20.73 16.98 13.00
N ASP A 65 20.48 16.89 11.75
CA ASP A 65 21.00 17.85 10.81
C ASP A 65 20.25 19.17 10.86
#